data_1433f5a152c17d233c3089f9312653b2
#
_entry.id   1433f5a152c17d233c3089f9312653b2
#
_cell.length_a   1.000
_cell.length_b   1.000
_cell.length_c   1.000
_cell.angle_alpha   90.00
_cell.angle_beta   90.00
_cell.angle_gamma   90.00
#
_symmetry.space_group_name_H-M   'P 1'
#
loop_
_entity.id
_entity.type
_entity.pdbx_description
1 polymer ?
#
loop_
_entity_poly.entity_id
_entity_poly.type
_entity_poly.pdbx_seq_one_letter_code
_entity_poly.pdbx_strand_id
1 'polypeptide(L)'
;MLCMQSERTFITMERENFSSRLGFILISAGCAIGLGNVWRFPFITGMYGGASFVLIYLFFLLILGLPIMVAEFSVGRASCRSAALSFDVLEPKGTKWHLYKYGAIAGNYILMMFYTTIAGWMVQYFIKMMTGEFEGKDTAAVAGVFSDMLAKPGTMTFFMIIVVVGCFAICGMRSEERRVGKECLRL
;
A
#
# COMPACT_ATOMS: atom_id res chain seq x y z
N MET A 1 0.48 -20.52 -21.55
CA MET A 1 0.33 -21.93 -21.89
C MET A 1 0.59 -22.72 -20.62
N LEU A 2 -0.43 -23.49 -20.17
CA LEU A 2 -0.47 -24.45 -19.07
C LEU A 2 -0.24 -23.93 -17.62
N CYS A 3 -1.31 -23.41 -17.01
CA CYS A 3 -1.53 -23.64 -15.57
C CYS A 3 -1.79 -25.15 -15.41
N MET A 4 -0.85 -25.89 -14.83
CA MET A 4 -1.07 -27.31 -14.51
C MET A 4 -2.17 -27.42 -13.45
N GLN A 5 -3.26 -28.07 -13.83
CA GLN A 5 -4.33 -28.56 -12.99
C GLN A 5 -3.74 -29.47 -11.90
N SER A 6 -3.72 -29.00 -10.66
CA SER A 6 -3.63 -29.85 -9.50
C SER A 6 -5.01 -29.89 -8.87
N GLU A 7 -5.68 -31.01 -9.07
CA GLU A 7 -6.91 -31.37 -8.37
C GLU A 7 -6.65 -31.44 -6.86
N ARG A 8 -7.11 -30.42 -6.14
CA ARG A 8 -7.62 -30.56 -4.77
C ARG A 8 -8.72 -29.51 -4.61
N THR A 9 -9.87 -29.96 -4.23
CA THR A 9 -11.09 -29.27 -3.84
C THR A 9 -10.81 -28.14 -2.84
N PHE A 10 -10.38 -26.99 -3.35
CA PHE A 10 -10.47 -25.71 -2.68
C PHE A 10 -11.40 -24.87 -3.53
N ILE A 11 -12.39 -24.26 -2.90
CA ILE A 11 -13.35 -23.33 -3.46
C ILE A 11 -12.62 -22.50 -4.52
N THR A 12 -12.92 -22.77 -5.79
CA THR A 12 -12.42 -22.00 -6.94
C THR A 12 -13.06 -20.61 -6.84
N MET A 13 -12.42 -19.73 -6.09
CA MET A 13 -12.66 -18.32 -6.27
C MET A 13 -12.13 -17.98 -7.66
N GLU A 14 -13.02 -17.83 -8.62
CA GLU A 14 -12.67 -17.33 -9.96
C GLU A 14 -11.90 -16.02 -9.75
N ARG A 15 -10.63 -16.04 -10.15
CA ARG A 15 -9.76 -14.90 -10.05
C ARG A 15 -10.23 -13.87 -11.07
N GLU A 16 -10.67 -12.71 -10.62
CA GLU A 16 -11.04 -11.62 -11.52
C GLU A 16 -9.82 -11.24 -12.38
N ASN A 17 -9.98 -11.36 -13.69
CA ASN A 17 -8.97 -10.93 -14.66
C ASN A 17 -9.37 -9.54 -15.17
N PHE A 18 -8.38 -8.66 -15.33
CA PHE A 18 -8.62 -7.36 -15.95
C PHE A 18 -8.98 -7.56 -17.43
N SER A 19 -10.13 -7.06 -17.83
CA SER A 19 -10.61 -7.14 -19.21
C SER A 19 -9.87 -6.20 -20.17
N SER A 20 -9.21 -5.16 -19.65
CA SER A 20 -8.47 -4.19 -20.45
C SER A 20 -7.07 -3.92 -19.92
N ARG A 21 -6.11 -3.73 -20.85
CA ARG A 21 -4.74 -3.32 -20.50
C ARG A 21 -4.71 -1.94 -19.82
N LEU A 22 -5.56 -1.02 -20.28
CA LEU A 22 -5.64 0.32 -19.70
C LEU A 22 -6.15 0.26 -18.26
N GLY A 23 -7.16 -0.56 -17.96
CA GLY A 23 -7.66 -0.77 -16.61
C GLY A 23 -6.58 -1.30 -15.66
N PHE A 24 -5.78 -2.26 -16.12
CA PHE A 24 -4.63 -2.77 -15.36
C PHE A 24 -3.60 -1.68 -15.06
N ILE A 25 -3.22 -0.87 -16.08
CA ILE A 25 -2.24 0.22 -15.91
C ILE A 25 -2.75 1.28 -14.93
N LEU A 26 -4.01 1.70 -15.07
CA LEU A 26 -4.60 2.73 -14.19
C LEU A 26 -4.69 2.25 -12.73
N ILE A 27 -5.09 1.01 -12.51
CA ILE A 27 -5.15 0.45 -11.16
C ILE A 27 -3.75 0.29 -10.57
N SER A 28 -2.80 -0.21 -11.37
CA SER A 28 -1.40 -0.33 -10.94
C SER A 28 -0.78 1.02 -10.61
N ALA A 29 -1.04 2.04 -11.43
CA ALA A 29 -0.61 3.42 -11.15
C ALA A 29 -1.24 3.97 -9.88
N GLY A 30 -2.55 3.74 -9.67
CA GLY A 30 -3.26 4.14 -8.45
C GLY A 30 -2.71 3.47 -7.20
N CYS A 31 -2.35 2.19 -7.28
CA CYS A 31 -1.71 1.46 -6.18
C CYS A 31 -0.27 1.93 -5.92
N ALA A 32 0.43 2.45 -6.94
CA ALA A 32 1.79 2.96 -6.79
C ALA A 32 1.85 4.34 -6.11
N ILE A 33 0.76 5.12 -6.17
CA ILE A 33 0.67 6.42 -5.51
C ILE A 33 0.38 6.21 -4.03
N GLY A 34 1.44 6.21 -3.22
CA GLY A 34 1.37 6.06 -1.77
C GLY A 34 1.65 7.37 -1.03
N LEU A 35 1.43 7.35 0.28
CA LEU A 35 1.73 8.48 1.17
C LEU A 35 3.20 8.94 1.05
N GLY A 36 4.11 8.02 0.78
CA GLY A 36 5.52 8.33 0.55
C GLY A 36 5.75 9.29 -0.61
N ASN A 37 5.02 9.11 -1.70
CA ASN A 37 5.15 9.95 -2.89
C ASN A 37 4.60 11.36 -2.69
N VAL A 38 3.53 11.49 -1.90
CA VAL A 38 2.85 12.77 -1.66
C VAL A 38 3.55 13.59 -0.57
N TRP A 39 4.06 12.91 0.46
CA TRP A 39 4.61 13.59 1.64
C TRP A 39 6.14 13.51 1.71
N ARG A 40 6.69 12.28 1.78
CA ARG A 40 8.11 12.09 2.09
C ARG A 40 9.04 12.44 0.94
N PHE A 41 8.69 12.07 -0.27
CA PHE A 41 9.54 12.29 -1.44
C PHE A 41 9.74 13.78 -1.75
N PRO A 42 8.68 14.65 -1.81
CA PRO A 42 8.86 16.08 -2.01
C PRO A 42 9.68 16.74 -0.90
N PHE A 43 9.44 16.35 0.36
CA PHE A 43 10.18 16.87 1.50
C PHE A 43 11.69 16.55 1.40
N ILE A 44 12.04 15.29 1.16
CA ILE A 44 13.43 14.86 1.02
C ILE A 44 14.08 15.52 -0.19
N THR A 45 13.38 15.63 -1.31
CA THR A 45 13.85 16.32 -2.52
C THR A 45 14.22 17.77 -2.20
N GLY A 46 13.40 18.49 -1.47
CA GLY A 46 13.70 19.85 -1.04
C GLY A 46 14.92 19.95 -0.11
N MET A 47 15.08 18.99 0.80
CA MET A 47 16.20 18.98 1.77
C MET A 47 17.56 18.62 1.16
N TYR A 48 17.60 17.75 0.16
CA TYR A 48 18.84 17.14 -0.35
C TYR A 48 19.20 17.57 -1.78
N GLY A 49 18.96 18.82 -2.13
CA GLY A 49 19.48 19.42 -3.36
C GLY A 49 18.58 19.29 -4.59
N GLY A 50 17.28 19.05 -4.40
CA GLY A 50 16.28 19.13 -5.47
C GLY A 50 16.55 18.20 -6.65
N ALA A 51 16.87 18.77 -7.81
CA ALA A 51 17.08 18.03 -9.04
C ALA A 51 18.22 16.99 -8.96
N SER A 52 19.29 17.29 -8.24
CA SER A 52 20.43 16.36 -8.08
C SER A 52 20.00 15.10 -7.33
N PHE A 53 19.20 15.24 -6.29
CA PHE A 53 18.61 14.09 -5.57
C PHE A 53 17.73 13.26 -6.49
N VAL A 54 16.87 13.89 -7.30
CA VAL A 54 15.98 13.19 -8.24
C VAL A 54 16.76 12.39 -9.27
N LEU A 55 17.87 12.93 -9.82
CA LEU A 55 18.71 12.21 -10.77
C LEU A 55 19.35 10.97 -10.15
N ILE A 56 19.90 11.09 -8.94
CA ILE A 56 20.46 9.95 -8.20
C ILE A 56 19.38 8.91 -7.90
N TYR A 57 18.20 9.36 -7.48
CA TYR A 57 17.06 8.48 -7.23
C TYR A 57 16.64 7.70 -8.49
N LEU A 58 16.55 8.37 -9.65
CA LEU A 58 16.22 7.71 -10.92
C LEU A 58 17.27 6.69 -11.33
N PHE A 59 18.55 7.00 -11.11
CA PHE A 59 19.65 6.07 -11.37
C PHE A 59 19.49 4.78 -10.56
N PHE A 60 19.27 4.88 -9.25
CA PHE A 60 19.05 3.70 -8.40
C PHE A 60 17.73 3.00 -8.69
N LEU A 61 16.69 3.74 -9.08
CA LEU A 61 15.41 3.15 -9.50
C LEU A 61 15.58 2.23 -10.72
N LEU A 62 16.38 2.64 -11.70
CA LEU A 62 16.65 1.81 -12.87
C LEU A 62 17.52 0.59 -12.53
N ILE A 63 18.57 0.76 -11.73
CA ILE A 63 19.52 -0.31 -11.44
C ILE A 63 18.96 -1.33 -10.43
N LEU A 64 18.28 -0.87 -9.40
CA LEU A 64 17.76 -1.72 -8.34
C LEU A 64 16.26 -1.96 -8.46
N GLY A 65 15.49 -0.92 -8.70
CA GLY A 65 14.02 -0.99 -8.71
C GLY A 65 13.50 -1.85 -9.85
N LEU A 66 14.04 -1.69 -11.05
CA LEU A 66 13.57 -2.43 -12.22
C LEU A 66 13.81 -3.94 -12.12
N PRO A 67 15.01 -4.45 -11.75
CA PRO A 67 15.22 -5.88 -11.54
C PRO A 67 14.35 -6.47 -10.43
N ILE A 68 14.17 -5.76 -9.32
CA ILE A 68 13.30 -6.20 -8.22
C ILE A 68 11.86 -6.32 -8.70
N MET A 69 11.35 -5.33 -9.41
CA MET A 69 9.99 -5.33 -9.97
C MET A 69 9.79 -6.50 -10.94
N VAL A 70 10.76 -6.77 -11.82
CA VAL A 70 10.71 -7.91 -12.75
C VAL A 70 10.68 -9.24 -11.98
N ALA A 71 11.48 -9.39 -10.92
CA ALA A 71 11.49 -10.57 -10.08
C ALA A 71 10.14 -10.78 -9.37
N GLU A 72 9.54 -9.73 -8.80
CA GLU A 72 8.22 -9.79 -8.16
C GLU A 72 7.12 -10.20 -9.15
N PHE A 73 7.09 -9.59 -10.33
CA PHE A 73 6.15 -9.96 -11.37
C PHE A 73 6.34 -11.41 -11.86
N SER A 74 7.57 -11.89 -11.94
CA SER A 74 7.87 -13.27 -12.32
C SER A 74 7.30 -14.26 -11.32
N VAL A 75 7.55 -14.03 -10.02
CA VAL A 75 7.00 -14.84 -8.93
C VAL A 75 5.47 -14.80 -8.91
N GLY A 76 4.88 -13.62 -9.05
CA GLY A 76 3.42 -13.44 -9.07
C GLY A 76 2.75 -14.17 -10.24
N ARG A 77 3.37 -14.13 -11.43
CA ARG A 77 2.89 -14.83 -12.64
C ARG A 77 3.04 -16.35 -12.54
N ALA A 78 4.18 -16.81 -12.02
CA ALA A 78 4.48 -18.24 -11.92
C ALA A 78 3.60 -18.93 -10.87
N SER A 79 3.37 -18.27 -9.73
CA SER A 79 2.58 -18.85 -8.63
C SER A 79 1.07 -18.74 -8.85
N CYS A 80 0.58 -17.71 -9.54
CA CYS A 80 -0.84 -17.35 -9.60
C CYS A 80 -1.51 -17.26 -8.21
N ARG A 81 -0.76 -16.94 -7.17
CA ARG A 81 -1.20 -16.87 -5.76
C ARG A 81 -0.85 -15.51 -5.15
N SER A 82 -1.33 -15.26 -3.93
CA SER A 82 -0.90 -14.10 -3.15
C SER A 82 0.57 -14.18 -2.77
N ALA A 83 1.21 -13.06 -2.48
CA ALA A 83 2.62 -13.01 -2.08
C ALA A 83 2.96 -13.98 -0.94
N ALA A 84 2.06 -14.16 0.04
CA ALA A 84 2.24 -15.07 1.15
C ALA A 84 2.25 -16.56 0.73
N LEU A 85 1.47 -16.93 -0.28
CA LEU A 85 1.32 -18.32 -0.72
C LEU A 85 2.13 -18.65 -1.98
N SER A 86 2.81 -17.68 -2.56
CA SER A 86 3.57 -17.87 -3.80
C SER A 86 4.66 -18.92 -3.65
N PHE A 87 5.39 -18.88 -2.54
CA PHE A 87 6.48 -19.80 -2.30
C PHE A 87 6.02 -21.20 -1.90
N ASP A 88 4.83 -21.36 -1.31
CA ASP A 88 4.27 -22.69 -1.04
C ASP A 88 4.03 -23.49 -2.35
N VAL A 89 3.81 -22.78 -3.47
CA VAL A 89 3.60 -23.40 -4.79
C VAL A 89 4.89 -23.58 -5.59
N LEU A 90 5.80 -22.59 -5.47
CA LEU A 90 7.03 -22.55 -6.27
C LEU A 90 8.21 -23.25 -5.60
N GLU A 91 8.06 -23.70 -4.34
CA GLU A 91 9.14 -24.26 -3.56
C GLU A 91 9.64 -25.59 -4.15
N PRO A 92 10.95 -25.74 -4.40
CA PRO A 92 11.55 -27.03 -4.74
C PRO A 92 11.49 -27.98 -3.54
N LYS A 93 11.30 -29.28 -3.79
CA LYS A 93 11.27 -30.31 -2.74
C LYS A 93 12.55 -30.28 -1.89
N GLY A 94 12.38 -30.16 -0.57
CA GLY A 94 13.48 -30.15 0.40
C GLY A 94 13.97 -28.77 0.82
N THR A 95 13.39 -27.69 0.32
CA THR A 95 13.70 -26.32 0.76
C THR A 95 12.69 -25.83 1.80
N LYS A 96 12.93 -24.68 2.42
CA LYS A 96 12.07 -24.11 3.48
C LYS A 96 11.54 -22.71 3.10
N TRP A 97 11.37 -22.45 1.82
CA TRP A 97 10.90 -21.14 1.34
C TRP A 97 9.46 -20.82 1.77
N HIS A 98 8.65 -21.83 2.08
CA HIS A 98 7.31 -21.64 2.65
C HIS A 98 7.31 -20.82 3.95
N LEU A 99 8.42 -20.76 4.67
CA LEU A 99 8.55 -19.95 5.89
C LEU A 99 8.53 -18.44 5.59
N TYR A 100 8.81 -18.03 4.36
CA TYR A 100 8.75 -16.63 3.93
C TYR A 100 7.38 -15.99 4.19
N LYS A 101 6.30 -16.78 4.15
CA LYS A 101 4.94 -16.28 4.43
C LYS A 101 4.80 -15.59 5.79
N TYR A 102 5.46 -16.11 6.80
CA TYR A 102 5.41 -15.51 8.14
C TYR A 102 6.09 -14.14 8.17
N GLY A 103 7.24 -14.03 7.49
CA GLY A 103 7.94 -12.75 7.34
C GLY A 103 7.13 -11.74 6.52
N ALA A 104 6.53 -12.18 5.42
CA ALA A 104 5.69 -11.32 4.58
C ALA A 104 4.44 -10.81 5.33
N ILE A 105 3.79 -11.67 6.10
CA ILE A 105 2.62 -11.29 6.91
C ILE A 105 3.04 -10.31 8.01
N ALA A 106 4.09 -10.62 8.76
CA ALA A 106 4.61 -9.74 9.82
C ALA A 106 5.02 -8.36 9.26
N GLY A 107 5.70 -8.33 8.11
CA GLY A 107 6.07 -7.10 7.42
C GLY A 107 4.87 -6.25 7.04
N ASN A 108 3.80 -6.87 6.53
CA ASN A 108 2.56 -6.16 6.22
C ASN A 108 1.88 -5.57 7.47
N TYR A 109 1.86 -6.28 8.59
CA TYR A 109 1.32 -5.74 9.84
C TYR A 109 2.13 -4.53 10.33
N ILE A 110 3.46 -4.61 10.34
CA ILE A 110 4.33 -3.49 10.72
C ILE A 110 4.12 -2.30 9.78
N LEU A 111 4.02 -2.55 8.49
CA LEU A 111 3.75 -1.52 7.49
C LEU A 111 2.41 -0.83 7.74
N MET A 112 1.35 -1.59 8.01
CA MET A 112 0.02 -1.04 8.29
C MET A 112 -0.01 -0.19 9.57
N MET A 113 0.71 -0.58 10.62
CA MET A 113 0.85 0.22 11.84
C MET A 113 1.47 1.60 11.53
N PHE A 114 2.50 1.63 10.70
CA PHE A 114 3.14 2.87 10.27
C PHE A 114 2.21 3.73 9.39
N TYR A 115 1.56 3.12 8.40
CA TYR A 115 0.70 3.84 7.47
C TYR A 115 -0.55 4.43 8.12
N THR A 116 -1.18 3.73 9.04
CA THR A 116 -2.35 4.24 9.76
C THR A 116 -2.01 5.44 10.63
N THR A 117 -0.83 5.45 11.24
CA THR A 117 -0.33 6.59 12.03
C THR A 117 -0.13 7.82 11.15
N ILE A 118 0.56 7.67 10.02
CA ILE A 118 0.77 8.78 9.07
C ILE A 118 -0.54 9.28 8.48
N ALA A 119 -1.45 8.39 8.13
CA ALA A 119 -2.77 8.78 7.64
C ALA A 119 -3.54 9.60 8.68
N GLY A 120 -3.44 9.26 9.97
CA GLY A 120 -3.98 10.07 11.07
C GLY A 120 -3.36 11.48 11.11
N TRP A 121 -2.04 11.61 10.92
CA TRP A 121 -1.38 12.93 10.84
C TRP A 121 -1.89 13.75 9.65
N MET A 122 -2.06 13.12 8.49
CA MET A 122 -2.55 13.81 7.29
C MET A 122 -3.95 14.37 7.50
N VAL A 123 -4.85 13.62 8.13
CA VAL A 123 -6.19 14.10 8.46
C VAL A 123 -6.14 15.26 9.44
N GLN A 124 -5.30 15.18 10.47
CA GLN A 124 -5.12 16.26 11.43
C GLN A 124 -4.57 17.53 10.78
N TYR A 125 -3.56 17.39 9.90
CA TYR A 125 -3.02 18.51 9.13
C TYR A 125 -4.07 19.14 8.21
N PHE A 126 -4.86 18.31 7.54
CA PHE A 126 -5.96 18.79 6.70
C PHE A 126 -6.93 19.69 7.48
N ILE A 127 -7.33 19.26 8.67
CA ILE A 127 -8.22 20.04 9.54
C ILE A 127 -7.53 21.35 9.97
N LYS A 128 -6.24 21.31 10.38
CA LYS A 128 -5.49 22.51 10.76
C LYS A 128 -5.35 23.50 9.60
N MET A 129 -5.19 23.02 8.37
CA MET A 129 -5.18 23.87 7.17
C MET A 129 -6.55 24.51 6.92
N MET A 130 -7.63 23.73 7.07
CA MET A 130 -8.99 24.27 6.91
C MET A 130 -9.35 25.32 7.97
N THR A 131 -8.81 25.20 9.17
CA THR A 131 -9.03 26.18 10.27
C THR A 131 -8.13 27.41 10.18
N GLY A 132 -7.24 27.49 9.16
CA GLY A 132 -6.35 28.65 8.97
C GLY A 132 -5.20 28.72 10.00
N GLU A 133 -4.91 27.63 10.71
CA GLU A 133 -3.89 27.63 11.78
C GLU A 133 -2.49 27.99 11.28
N PHE A 134 -2.24 27.87 9.99
CA PHE A 134 -0.94 28.16 9.35
C PHE A 134 -0.84 29.59 8.79
N GLU A 135 -1.91 30.34 8.75
CA GLU A 135 -1.91 31.72 8.23
C GLU A 135 -1.02 32.63 9.09
N GLY A 136 -0.10 33.34 8.43
CA GLY A 136 0.81 34.28 9.08
C GLY A 136 1.95 33.63 9.92
N LYS A 137 2.10 32.31 9.92
CA LYS A 137 3.19 31.62 10.61
C LYS A 137 4.44 31.51 9.73
N ASP A 138 5.58 31.78 10.33
CA ASP A 138 6.89 31.55 9.73
C ASP A 138 7.21 30.05 9.67
N THR A 139 8.17 29.67 8.83
CA THR A 139 8.63 28.27 8.61
C THR A 139 9.00 27.57 9.91
N ALA A 140 9.66 28.28 10.83
CA ALA A 140 10.02 27.74 12.14
C ALA A 140 8.80 27.45 13.02
N ALA A 141 7.79 28.34 12.99
CA ALA A 141 6.55 28.16 13.73
C ALA A 141 5.71 26.99 13.17
N VAL A 142 5.70 26.81 11.84
CA VAL A 142 5.04 25.64 11.20
C VAL A 142 5.71 24.32 11.61
N ALA A 143 7.04 24.28 11.68
CA ALA A 143 7.77 23.12 12.19
C ALA A 143 7.44 22.83 13.65
N GLY A 144 7.24 23.87 14.48
CA GLY A 144 6.78 23.76 15.86
C GLY A 144 5.41 23.09 15.99
N VAL A 145 4.46 23.40 15.10
CA VAL A 145 3.13 22.77 15.09
C VAL A 145 3.22 21.25 14.94
N PHE A 146 4.18 20.76 14.16
CA PHE A 146 4.40 19.32 14.02
C PHE A 146 4.90 18.69 15.32
N SER A 147 5.86 19.32 15.97
CA SER A 147 6.40 18.84 17.24
C SER A 147 5.32 18.83 18.34
N ASP A 148 4.49 19.86 18.41
CA ASP A 148 3.36 19.95 19.35
C ASP A 148 2.28 18.89 19.07
N MET A 149 2.08 18.54 17.81
CA MET A 149 1.17 17.46 17.42
C MET A 149 1.69 16.12 17.91
N LEU A 150 2.98 15.84 17.73
CA LEU A 150 3.61 14.61 18.20
C LEU A 150 3.60 14.49 19.74
N ALA A 151 3.64 15.62 20.46
CA ALA A 151 3.56 15.66 21.92
C ALA A 151 2.16 15.32 22.47
N LYS A 152 1.13 15.24 21.62
CA LYS A 152 -0.26 14.95 22.02
C LYS A 152 -0.73 13.58 21.51
N PRO A 153 -0.28 12.45 22.10
CA PRO A 153 -0.57 11.11 21.62
C PRO A 153 -2.07 10.78 21.59
N GLY A 154 -2.86 11.32 22.52
CA GLY A 154 -4.31 11.09 22.55
C GLY A 154 -5.03 11.61 21.31
N THR A 155 -4.69 12.81 20.85
CA THR A 155 -5.26 13.40 19.63
C THR A 155 -4.83 12.61 18.39
N MET A 156 -3.57 12.21 18.33
CA MET A 156 -3.05 11.36 17.24
C MET A 156 -3.80 10.03 17.15
N THR A 157 -3.97 9.35 18.28
CA THR A 157 -4.70 8.08 18.36
C THR A 157 -6.15 8.25 17.91
N PHE A 158 -6.81 9.33 18.29
CA PHE A 158 -8.18 9.62 17.85
C PHE A 158 -8.30 9.72 16.32
N PHE A 159 -7.42 10.49 15.68
CA PHE A 159 -7.42 10.61 14.21
C PHE A 159 -7.03 9.29 13.51
N MET A 160 -6.11 8.54 14.09
CA MET A 160 -5.76 7.20 13.60
C MET A 160 -6.98 6.26 13.63
N ILE A 161 -7.76 6.26 14.71
CA ILE A 161 -8.98 5.46 14.84
C ILE A 161 -10.00 5.87 13.77
N ILE A 162 -10.20 7.16 13.52
CA ILE A 162 -11.10 7.65 12.47
C ILE A 162 -10.70 7.08 11.10
N VAL A 163 -9.41 7.13 10.77
CA VAL A 163 -8.90 6.58 9.49
C VAL A 163 -9.15 5.07 9.41
N VAL A 164 -8.82 4.33 10.47
CA VAL A 164 -9.01 2.87 10.51
C VAL A 164 -10.48 2.51 10.35
N VAL A 165 -11.37 3.16 11.10
CA VAL A 165 -12.83 2.93 11.00
C VAL A 165 -13.34 3.29 9.61
N GLY A 166 -12.88 4.41 9.03
CA GLY A 166 -13.23 4.80 7.66
C GLY A 166 -12.79 3.77 6.62
N CYS A 167 -11.58 3.25 6.73
CA CYS A 167 -11.09 2.18 5.86
C CYS A 167 -11.91 0.89 6.00
N PHE A 168 -12.24 0.49 7.23
CA PHE A 168 -13.09 -0.67 7.47
C PHE A 168 -14.50 -0.50 6.90
N ALA A 169 -15.10 0.68 7.06
CA ALA A 169 -16.41 0.99 6.50
C ALA A 169 -16.41 0.88 4.96
N ILE A 170 -15.42 1.50 4.29
CA ILE A 170 -15.29 1.45 2.83
C ILE A 170 -15.06 0.01 2.34
N CYS A 171 -14.18 -0.74 3.00
CA CYS A 171 -13.92 -2.14 2.65
C CYS A 171 -15.14 -3.02 2.90
N GLY A 172 -15.88 -2.78 3.98
CA GLY A 172 -17.11 -3.49 4.32
C GLY A 172 -18.21 -3.28 3.29
N MET A 173 -18.47 -2.03 2.90
CA MET A 173 -19.46 -1.69 1.87
C MET A 173 -19.15 -2.38 0.53
N ARG A 174 -17.90 -2.37 0.11
CA ARG A 174 -17.49 -2.99 -1.16
C ARG A 174 -17.61 -4.53 -1.15
N SER A 175 -17.48 -5.17 0.00
CA SER A 175 -17.69 -6.62 0.12
C SER A 175 -19.18 -7.00 0.07
N GLU A 176 -20.08 -6.13 0.48
CA GLU A 176 -21.52 -6.35 0.36
C GLU A 176 -22.02 -6.23 -1.07
N GLU A 177 -21.56 -5.22 -1.83
CA GLU A 177 -21.88 -5.11 -3.27
C GLU A 177 -21.50 -6.37 -4.04
N ARG A 178 -20.36 -6.99 -3.73
CA ARG A 178 -19.95 -8.26 -4.32
C ARG A 178 -20.85 -9.44 -3.93
N ARG A 179 -21.43 -9.46 -2.74
CA ARG A 179 -22.40 -10.48 -2.31
C ARG A 179 -23.71 -10.34 -3.06
N VAL A 180 -24.26 -9.12 -3.11
CA VAL A 180 -25.53 -8.84 -3.80
C VAL A 180 -25.43 -9.13 -5.29
N GLY A 181 -24.33 -8.75 -5.95
CA GLY A 181 -24.11 -9.04 -7.37
C GLY A 181 -24.04 -10.54 -7.68
N LYS A 182 -23.52 -11.38 -6.78
CA LYS A 182 -23.49 -12.84 -6.96
C LYS A 182 -24.83 -13.52 -6.70
N GLU A 183 -25.66 -12.98 -5.85
CA GLU A 183 -27.01 -13.52 -5.62
C GLU A 183 -27.96 -13.18 -6.77
N CYS A 184 -27.84 -11.99 -7.39
CA CYS A 184 -28.61 -11.63 -8.58
C CYS A 184 -28.24 -12.44 -9.85
N LEU A 185 -27.05 -13.03 -9.92
CA LEU A 185 -26.62 -13.86 -11.04
C LEU A 185 -27.00 -15.35 -10.88
N ARG A 186 -27.55 -15.73 -9.72
CA ARG A 186 -28.03 -17.09 -9.42
C ARG A 186 -29.54 -17.30 -9.61
N LEU A 187 -30.27 -16.26 -10.01
CA LEU A 187 -31.67 -16.31 -10.41
C LEU A 187 -31.79 -16.24 -11.92
#